data_9f9cb9c9cb07b448f9e6c9d995c59d51
#
_entry.id   9f9cb9c9cb07b448f9e6c9d995c59d51
#
_cell.length_a   1.000
_cell.length_b   1.000
_cell.length_c   1.000
_cell.angle_alpha   90.00
_cell.angle_beta   90.00
_cell.angle_gamma   90.00
#
_symmetry.space_group_name_H-M   'P 1'
#
loop_
_entity.id
_entity.type
_entity.pdbx_description
1 polymer ?
#
loop_
_entity_poly.entity_id
_entity_poly.type
_entity_poly.pdbx_seq_one_letter_code
_entity_poly.pdbx_strand_id
1 'polypeptide(L)'
;GRRENCQRCDLKIPSNADLALGNWGVIGPLAGKATFVEVFSDKGADVLNQVVEAELITVEEPIEKGIAIRDKINNFMLSASAKKKEEDYAGTSGDIIEVFKEYEDEFSKCMKCYGCREACPLCFCEDCCLEAEGPEWVPGGYTPAAPFFHLTRMVHMVDSCTNCGQCTEVCPCEIPVAKVWSTVNNKIRDVYGYIPGFDNGEPIPRDRKSTRLNSSHQAISYAVFCLKK
;
A
#
# COMPACT_ATOMS: atom_id res chain seq x y z
N GLY A 1 11.59 2.57 12.84
CA GLY A 1 12.19 2.03 11.64
C GLY A 1 11.21 1.99 10.47
N ARG A 2 11.71 1.75 9.29
CA ARG A 2 10.88 1.51 8.12
C ARG A 2 10.49 0.03 8.09
N ARG A 3 9.26 -0.28 7.69
CA ARG A 3 8.85 -1.67 7.41
C ARG A 3 9.70 -2.23 6.26
N GLU A 4 9.82 -3.54 6.21
CA GLU A 4 10.53 -4.23 5.13
C GLU A 4 9.94 -3.86 3.75
N ASN A 5 8.61 -3.83 3.63
CA ASN A 5 7.93 -3.42 2.41
C ASN A 5 8.22 -1.97 1.99
N CYS A 6 8.51 -1.06 2.93
CA CYS A 6 8.93 0.30 2.59
C CYS A 6 10.28 0.33 1.84
N GLN A 7 11.12 -0.69 2.03
CA GLN A 7 12.39 -0.80 1.31
C GLN A 7 12.19 -1.13 -0.17
N ARG A 8 11.07 -1.79 -0.50
CA ARG A 8 10.69 -2.21 -1.86
C ARG A 8 9.66 -1.28 -2.52
N CYS A 9 9.23 -0.22 -1.83
CA CYS A 9 8.17 0.66 -2.29
C CYS A 9 8.60 1.50 -3.50
N ASP A 10 7.76 1.58 -4.53
CA ASP A 10 7.98 2.39 -5.73
C ASP A 10 7.62 3.86 -5.53
N LEU A 11 6.86 4.18 -4.50
CA LEU A 11 6.40 5.54 -4.20
C LEU A 11 7.04 6.02 -2.91
N LYS A 12 8.03 6.90 -2.99
CA LYS A 12 8.73 7.45 -1.83
C LYS A 12 8.13 8.78 -1.36
N ILE A 13 7.56 9.51 -2.30
CA ILE A 13 6.80 10.74 -2.07
C ILE A 13 5.36 10.43 -2.48
N PRO A 14 4.35 10.63 -1.62
CA PRO A 14 2.96 10.30 -1.91
C PRO A 14 2.33 11.34 -2.85
N SER A 15 2.77 11.35 -4.12
CA SER A 15 2.36 12.33 -5.13
C SER A 15 0.88 12.24 -5.54
N ASN A 16 0.18 11.16 -5.17
CA ASN A 16 -1.26 11.01 -5.39
C ASN A 16 -2.11 11.52 -4.21
N ALA A 17 -1.46 12.01 -3.14
CA ALA A 17 -2.15 12.72 -2.06
C ALA A 17 -2.29 14.20 -2.42
N ASP A 18 -3.27 14.88 -1.82
CA ASP A 18 -3.43 16.33 -2.00
C ASP A 18 -2.20 17.11 -1.48
N LEU A 19 -1.58 16.61 -0.40
CA LEU A 19 -0.37 17.17 0.21
C LEU A 19 0.61 16.05 0.56
N ALA A 20 1.91 16.26 0.32
CA ALA A 20 2.97 15.42 0.87
C ALA A 20 3.83 16.22 1.84
N LEU A 21 4.02 15.66 3.02
CA LEU A 21 4.80 16.26 4.09
C LEU A 21 6.03 15.40 4.41
N GLY A 22 7.19 16.02 4.54
CA GLY A 22 8.41 15.29 4.85
C GLY A 22 9.55 16.21 5.25
N ASN A 23 10.66 15.61 5.62
CA ASN A 23 11.85 16.35 6.04
C ASN A 23 12.95 16.40 4.97
N TRP A 24 12.77 15.70 3.85
CA TRP A 24 13.73 15.77 2.76
C TRP A 24 13.67 17.14 2.10
N GLY A 25 14.82 17.76 1.91
CA GLY A 25 14.93 19.10 1.36
C GLY A 25 14.95 20.22 2.41
N VAL A 26 14.63 19.93 3.67
CA VAL A 26 14.81 20.88 4.76
C VAL A 26 16.27 20.90 5.19
N ILE A 27 16.96 22.00 4.92
CA ILE A 27 18.41 22.13 5.15
C ILE A 27 18.74 23.41 5.92
N GLY A 28 19.98 23.49 6.41
CA GLY A 28 20.49 24.68 7.15
C GLY A 28 19.83 24.84 8.53
N PRO A 29 19.55 26.08 8.96
CA PRO A 29 19.01 26.36 10.29
C PRO A 29 17.64 25.78 10.58
N LEU A 30 16.88 25.46 9.52
CA LEU A 30 15.54 24.88 9.60
C LEU A 30 15.56 23.34 9.69
N ALA A 31 16.72 22.71 9.52
CA ALA A 31 16.84 21.25 9.60
C ALA A 31 16.36 20.74 10.96
N GLY A 32 15.38 19.82 10.93
CA GLY A 32 14.76 19.28 12.14
C GLY A 32 13.74 20.19 12.84
N LYS A 33 13.51 21.40 12.32
CA LYS A 33 12.55 22.37 12.88
C LYS A 33 11.39 22.69 11.95
N ALA A 34 11.53 22.37 10.67
CA ALA A 34 10.51 22.62 9.66
C ALA A 34 10.19 21.33 8.89
N THR A 35 9.10 21.36 8.15
CA THR A 35 8.64 20.28 7.29
C THR A 35 8.55 20.80 5.86
N PHE A 36 9.09 20.03 4.92
CA PHE A 36 8.92 20.29 3.50
C PHE A 36 7.51 19.87 3.09
N VAL A 37 6.78 20.76 2.44
CA VAL A 37 5.41 20.51 1.97
C VAL A 37 5.38 20.59 0.45
N GLU A 38 4.80 19.60 -0.19
CA GLU A 38 4.48 19.60 -1.61
C GLU A 38 2.98 19.54 -1.78
N VAL A 39 2.44 20.36 -2.67
CA VAL A 39 1.02 20.46 -2.98
C VAL A 39 0.80 19.82 -4.35
N PHE A 40 -0.11 18.84 -4.44
CA PHE A 40 -0.39 18.10 -5.67
C PHE A 40 -1.81 18.32 -6.21
N SER A 41 -2.68 19.02 -5.48
CA SER A 41 -4.04 19.33 -5.93
C SER A 41 -4.51 20.69 -5.44
N ASP A 42 -5.54 21.24 -6.08
CA ASP A 42 -6.21 22.48 -5.65
C ASP A 42 -6.76 22.34 -4.23
N LYS A 43 -7.33 21.18 -3.89
CA LYS A 43 -7.79 20.87 -2.53
C LYS A 43 -6.65 20.92 -1.49
N GLY A 44 -5.47 20.43 -1.85
CA GLY A 44 -4.28 20.54 -1.01
C GLY A 44 -3.87 22.01 -0.81
N ALA A 45 -3.91 22.80 -1.88
CA ALA A 45 -3.64 24.24 -1.80
C ALA A 45 -4.64 24.96 -0.90
N ASP A 46 -5.92 24.67 -1.03
CA ASP A 46 -6.97 25.27 -0.20
C ASP A 46 -6.77 24.95 1.28
N VAL A 47 -6.48 23.68 1.61
CA VAL A 47 -6.22 23.28 3.00
C VAL A 47 -4.98 24.01 3.55
N LEU A 48 -3.90 24.09 2.78
CA LEU A 48 -2.68 24.78 3.20
C LEU A 48 -2.95 26.26 3.46
N ASN A 49 -3.66 26.94 2.54
CA ASN A 49 -4.04 28.34 2.65
C ASN A 49 -4.88 28.61 3.92
N GLN A 50 -5.89 27.78 4.17
CA GLN A 50 -6.73 27.90 5.38
C GLN A 50 -5.91 27.82 6.67
N VAL A 51 -4.94 26.92 6.72
CA VAL A 51 -4.09 26.74 7.90
C VAL A 51 -3.13 27.92 8.09
N VAL A 52 -2.64 28.52 7.00
CA VAL A 52 -1.80 29.74 7.02
C VAL A 52 -2.64 30.96 7.41
N GLU A 53 -3.84 31.14 6.84
CA GLU A 53 -4.76 32.24 7.19
C GLU A 53 -5.20 32.18 8.65
N ALA A 54 -5.33 30.99 9.21
CA ALA A 54 -5.61 30.79 10.62
C ALA A 54 -4.39 31.04 11.54
N GLU A 55 -3.26 31.45 10.98
CA GLU A 55 -2.01 31.72 11.70
C GLU A 55 -1.48 30.50 12.51
N LEU A 56 -1.85 29.28 12.11
CA LEU A 56 -1.42 28.05 12.81
C LEU A 56 -0.03 27.61 12.39
N ILE A 57 0.41 27.98 11.20
CA ILE A 57 1.74 27.72 10.66
C ILE A 57 2.25 28.93 9.88
N THR A 58 3.56 29.01 9.72
CA THR A 58 4.21 29.91 8.76
C THR A 58 4.82 29.10 7.63
N VAL A 59 4.72 29.59 6.41
CA VAL A 59 5.31 28.97 5.23
C VAL A 59 6.37 29.91 4.63
N GLU A 60 7.43 29.31 4.13
CA GLU A 60 8.49 29.98 3.40
C GLU A 60 8.74 29.24 2.10
N GLU A 61 9.13 29.93 1.05
CA GLU A 61 9.53 29.30 -0.20
C GLU A 61 10.76 28.41 0.00
N PRO A 62 10.75 27.19 -0.52
CA PRO A 62 11.90 26.32 -0.41
C PRO A 62 13.07 26.83 -1.25
N ILE A 63 14.27 26.76 -0.72
CA ILE A 63 15.47 27.13 -1.45
C ILE A 63 15.78 26.06 -2.53
N GLU A 64 16.23 26.48 -3.71
CA GLU A 64 16.54 25.59 -4.85
C GLU A 64 17.45 24.41 -4.47
N LYS A 65 18.44 24.68 -3.61
CA LYS A 65 19.32 23.63 -3.09
C LYS A 65 18.56 22.56 -2.28
N GLY A 66 17.52 22.97 -1.55
CA GLY A 66 16.64 22.05 -0.80
C GLY A 66 15.84 21.15 -1.74
N ILE A 67 15.27 21.73 -2.79
CA ILE A 67 14.53 20.98 -3.84
C ILE A 67 15.45 19.95 -4.49
N ALA A 68 16.63 20.39 -4.95
CA ALA A 68 17.61 19.49 -5.59
C ALA A 68 18.07 18.34 -4.67
N ILE A 69 18.23 18.58 -3.39
CA ILE A 69 18.56 17.54 -2.40
C ILE A 69 17.39 16.56 -2.24
N ARG A 70 16.16 17.05 -2.16
CA ARG A 70 14.96 16.23 -2.07
C ARG A 70 14.87 15.28 -3.26
N ASP A 71 15.02 15.79 -4.49
CA ASP A 71 14.99 15.00 -5.72
C ASP A 71 16.09 13.94 -5.76
N LYS A 72 17.31 14.34 -5.35
CA LYS A 72 18.45 13.41 -5.28
C LYS A 72 18.19 12.27 -4.28
N ILE A 73 17.62 12.58 -3.11
CA ILE A 73 17.28 11.57 -2.11
C ILE A 73 16.18 10.65 -2.66
N ASN A 74 15.14 11.22 -3.28
CA ASN A 74 14.05 10.43 -3.87
C ASN A 74 14.57 9.44 -4.91
N ASN A 75 15.37 9.91 -5.87
CA ASN A 75 15.94 9.08 -6.93
C ASN A 75 16.87 7.98 -6.37
N PHE A 76 17.68 8.32 -5.38
CA PHE A 76 18.52 7.33 -4.67
C PHE A 76 17.66 6.26 -3.99
N MET A 77 16.61 6.66 -3.30
CA MET A 77 15.72 5.75 -2.59
C MET A 77 14.90 4.86 -3.54
N LEU A 78 14.50 5.36 -4.70
CA LEU A 78 13.83 4.59 -5.74
C LEU A 78 14.77 3.54 -6.34
N SER A 79 16.01 3.92 -6.66
CA SER A 79 17.03 2.99 -7.16
C SER A 79 17.36 1.90 -6.13
N ALA A 80 17.48 2.24 -4.86
CA ALA A 80 17.70 1.27 -3.79
C ALA A 80 16.51 0.31 -3.64
N SER A 81 15.27 0.80 -3.85
CA SER A 81 14.08 -0.04 -3.80
C SER A 81 13.97 -0.99 -4.97
N ALA A 82 14.33 -0.55 -6.16
CA ALA A 82 14.37 -1.42 -7.35
C ALA A 82 15.36 -2.57 -7.14
N LYS A 83 16.57 -2.26 -6.66
CA LYS A 83 17.57 -3.27 -6.34
C LYS A 83 17.09 -4.24 -5.26
N LYS A 84 16.47 -3.73 -4.19
CA LYS A 84 15.93 -4.57 -3.11
C LYS A 84 14.81 -5.48 -3.58
N LYS A 85 13.96 -5.03 -4.51
CA LYS A 85 12.95 -5.87 -5.15
C LYS A 85 13.59 -7.00 -5.95
N GLU A 86 14.57 -6.69 -6.76
CA GLU A 86 15.28 -7.68 -7.57
C GLU A 86 15.92 -8.76 -6.67
N GLU A 87 16.58 -8.36 -5.58
CA GLU A 87 17.18 -9.29 -4.62
C GLU A 87 16.13 -10.18 -3.91
N ASP A 88 15.04 -9.58 -3.43
CA ASP A 88 14.04 -10.28 -2.61
C ASP A 88 13.13 -11.22 -3.42
N TYR A 89 12.95 -10.94 -4.71
CA TYR A 89 12.10 -11.74 -5.60
C TYR A 89 12.90 -12.53 -6.65
N ALA A 90 14.23 -12.50 -6.59
CA ALA A 90 15.08 -13.32 -7.44
C ALA A 90 14.74 -14.81 -7.24
N GLY A 91 14.42 -15.48 -8.34
CA GLY A 91 14.10 -16.92 -8.32
C GLY A 91 12.70 -17.28 -7.81
N THR A 92 11.87 -16.30 -7.47
CA THR A 92 10.47 -16.58 -7.11
C THR A 92 9.67 -16.92 -8.37
N SER A 93 8.97 -18.06 -8.34
CA SER A 93 8.10 -18.46 -9.45
C SER A 93 7.04 -17.40 -9.74
N GLY A 94 6.74 -17.24 -11.03
CA GLY A 94 5.62 -16.40 -11.44
C GLY A 94 4.30 -17.14 -11.46
N ASP A 95 4.29 -18.44 -11.22
CA ASP A 95 3.07 -19.22 -11.10
C ASP A 95 2.48 -19.09 -9.70
N ILE A 96 1.22 -18.65 -9.63
CA ILE A 96 0.51 -18.45 -8.36
C ILE A 96 0.40 -19.74 -7.55
N ILE A 97 0.25 -20.89 -8.22
CA ILE A 97 0.11 -22.19 -7.57
C ILE A 97 1.43 -22.61 -6.92
N GLU A 98 2.54 -22.38 -7.58
CA GLU A 98 3.87 -22.67 -7.02
C GLU A 98 4.18 -21.75 -5.85
N VAL A 99 3.88 -20.45 -5.97
CA VAL A 99 4.02 -19.49 -4.88
C VAL A 99 3.14 -19.89 -3.69
N PHE A 100 1.93 -20.33 -3.96
CA PHE A 100 1.01 -20.76 -2.89
C PHE A 100 1.51 -22.02 -2.18
N LYS A 101 2.04 -23.00 -2.92
CA LYS A 101 2.63 -24.21 -2.33
C LYS A 101 3.83 -23.90 -1.45
N GLU A 102 4.72 -23.01 -1.91
CA GLU A 102 5.89 -22.56 -1.14
C GLU A 102 5.48 -22.01 0.24
N TYR A 103 4.31 -21.35 0.32
CA TYR A 103 3.84 -20.70 1.55
C TYR A 103 2.69 -21.44 2.26
N GLU A 104 2.31 -22.63 1.79
CA GLU A 104 1.22 -23.41 2.40
C GLU A 104 1.49 -23.72 3.87
N ASP A 105 2.72 -24.14 4.20
CA ASP A 105 3.13 -24.42 5.58
C ASP A 105 3.06 -23.15 6.45
N GLU A 106 3.47 -22.02 5.92
CA GLU A 106 3.38 -20.73 6.63
C GLU A 106 1.92 -20.32 6.86
N PHE A 107 1.08 -20.44 5.84
CA PHE A 107 -0.35 -20.12 5.96
C PHE A 107 -1.08 -21.06 6.91
N SER A 108 -0.63 -22.30 7.04
CA SER A 108 -1.20 -23.29 7.97
C SER A 108 -1.04 -22.90 9.45
N LYS A 109 -0.05 -22.05 9.78
CA LYS A 109 0.14 -21.47 11.12
C LYS A 109 -0.96 -20.45 11.49
N CYS A 110 -1.80 -20.04 10.55
CA CYS A 110 -2.79 -18.99 10.76
C CYS A 110 -3.87 -19.40 11.75
N MET A 111 -3.98 -18.66 12.84
CA MET A 111 -5.02 -18.84 13.86
C MET A 111 -6.35 -18.14 13.51
N LYS A 112 -6.44 -17.52 12.33
CA LYS A 112 -7.61 -16.77 11.87
C LYS A 112 -8.07 -15.65 12.82
N CYS A 113 -7.12 -14.87 13.32
CA CYS A 113 -7.39 -13.70 14.18
C CYS A 113 -7.92 -12.49 13.40
N TYR A 114 -7.96 -12.56 12.08
CA TYR A 114 -8.40 -11.49 11.16
C TYR A 114 -7.61 -10.17 11.23
N GLY A 115 -6.61 -10.03 12.08
CA GLY A 115 -5.81 -8.81 12.21
C GLY A 115 -5.25 -8.28 10.89
N CYS A 116 -4.85 -9.18 9.99
CA CYS A 116 -4.37 -8.79 8.65
C CYS A 116 -5.49 -8.23 7.76
N ARG A 117 -6.76 -8.59 7.99
CA ARG A 117 -7.91 -8.00 7.30
C ARG A 117 -8.23 -6.63 7.88
N GLU A 118 -8.35 -6.54 9.19
CA GLU A 118 -8.68 -5.29 9.89
C GLU A 118 -7.63 -4.18 9.65
N ALA A 119 -6.36 -4.56 9.58
CA ALA A 119 -5.27 -3.62 9.33
C ALA A 119 -5.12 -3.23 7.85
N CYS A 120 -5.80 -3.92 6.92
CA CYS A 120 -5.67 -3.65 5.49
C CYS A 120 -6.56 -2.46 5.09
N PRO A 121 -5.97 -1.35 4.58
CA PRO A 121 -6.77 -0.17 4.21
C PRO A 121 -7.71 -0.41 3.03
N LEU A 122 -7.53 -1.54 2.32
CA LEU A 122 -8.32 -1.90 1.14
C LEU A 122 -9.37 -2.99 1.44
N CYS A 123 -9.35 -3.61 2.63
CA CYS A 123 -10.35 -4.56 3.09
C CYS A 123 -11.46 -3.82 3.84
N PHE A 124 -12.40 -3.22 3.12
CA PHE A 124 -13.47 -2.38 3.69
C PHE A 124 -14.89 -2.99 3.61
N CYS A 125 -15.00 -4.29 3.29
CA CYS A 125 -16.29 -4.96 3.27
C CYS A 125 -16.90 -4.98 4.69
N GLU A 126 -18.10 -4.43 4.84
CA GLU A 126 -18.86 -4.47 6.10
C GLU A 126 -19.32 -5.89 6.42
N ASP A 127 -19.70 -6.65 5.38
CA ASP A 127 -20.09 -8.04 5.47
C ASP A 127 -19.12 -8.90 4.66
N CYS A 128 -18.15 -9.49 5.36
CA CYS A 128 -17.08 -10.25 4.74
C CYS A 128 -17.36 -11.76 4.77
N CYS A 129 -17.46 -12.36 3.61
CA CYS A 129 -17.69 -13.81 3.48
C CYS A 129 -16.64 -14.69 4.17
N LEU A 130 -15.47 -14.13 4.52
CA LEU A 130 -14.41 -14.85 5.23
C LEU A 130 -14.56 -14.80 6.76
N GLU A 131 -15.45 -13.94 7.28
CA GLU A 131 -15.70 -13.73 8.70
C GLU A 131 -17.13 -14.06 9.13
N ALA A 132 -18.01 -14.33 8.17
CA ALA A 132 -19.41 -14.62 8.45
C ALA A 132 -19.56 -15.80 9.41
N GLU A 133 -20.34 -15.62 10.46
CA GLU A 133 -20.68 -16.67 11.45
C GLU A 133 -21.51 -17.82 10.85
N GLY A 134 -21.92 -17.71 9.63
CA GLY A 134 -22.69 -18.71 8.91
C GLY A 134 -22.80 -18.30 7.45
N PRO A 135 -21.70 -18.30 6.68
CA PRO A 135 -21.78 -17.95 5.27
C PRO A 135 -22.67 -18.97 4.56
N GLU A 136 -23.55 -18.47 3.71
CA GLU A 136 -24.53 -19.26 2.99
C GLU A 136 -23.90 -20.37 2.13
N TRP A 137 -22.67 -20.19 1.71
CA TRP A 137 -21.91 -21.14 0.87
C TRP A 137 -20.92 -22.03 1.64
N VAL A 138 -20.71 -21.78 2.96
CA VAL A 138 -19.90 -22.62 3.85
C VAL A 138 -20.75 -23.09 5.01
N PRO A 139 -21.06 -24.38 5.12
CA PRO A 139 -21.94 -24.90 6.15
C PRO A 139 -21.42 -24.65 7.57
N GLY A 140 -22.29 -24.18 8.44
CA GLY A 140 -22.09 -24.28 9.89
C GLY A 140 -21.04 -23.36 10.53
N GLY A 141 -20.83 -22.14 10.02
CA GLY A 141 -19.94 -21.17 10.67
C GLY A 141 -18.46 -21.47 10.54
N TYR A 142 -18.09 -22.37 9.63
CA TYR A 142 -16.69 -22.68 9.34
C TYR A 142 -16.12 -21.69 8.37
N THR A 143 -15.21 -20.83 8.82
CA THR A 143 -14.34 -20.10 7.90
C THR A 143 -13.46 -21.09 7.14
N PRO A 144 -13.09 -20.82 5.89
CA PRO A 144 -12.19 -21.69 5.13
C PRO A 144 -10.93 -22.04 5.92
N ALA A 145 -10.35 -23.22 5.67
CA ALA A 145 -9.05 -23.58 6.21
C ALA A 145 -8.03 -22.45 5.96
N ALA A 146 -7.08 -22.25 6.84
CA ALA A 146 -6.19 -21.11 6.81
C ALA A 146 -5.52 -20.84 5.44
N PRO A 147 -5.00 -21.84 4.69
CA PRO A 147 -4.47 -21.60 3.35
C PRO A 147 -5.51 -21.02 2.38
N PHE A 148 -6.75 -21.51 2.39
CA PHE A 148 -7.82 -20.99 1.54
C PHE A 148 -8.33 -19.62 1.95
N PHE A 149 -8.31 -19.29 3.23
CA PHE A 149 -8.54 -17.94 3.73
C PHE A 149 -7.58 -16.94 3.09
N HIS A 150 -6.28 -17.24 3.12
CA HIS A 150 -5.26 -16.39 2.54
C HIS A 150 -5.33 -16.33 1.01
N LEU A 151 -5.62 -17.45 0.34
CA LEU A 151 -5.81 -17.50 -1.10
C LEU A 151 -7.00 -16.63 -1.55
N THR A 152 -8.13 -16.74 -0.89
CA THR A 152 -9.33 -15.95 -1.19
C THR A 152 -9.05 -14.46 -1.00
N ARG A 153 -8.42 -14.07 0.11
CA ARG A 153 -8.02 -12.68 0.34
C ARG A 153 -7.03 -12.18 -0.71
N MET A 154 -6.07 -13.00 -1.10
CA MET A 154 -5.12 -12.64 -2.15
C MET A 154 -5.83 -12.35 -3.47
N VAL A 155 -6.76 -13.21 -3.88
CA VAL A 155 -7.55 -12.98 -5.11
C VAL A 155 -8.37 -11.71 -5.03
N HIS A 156 -8.93 -11.38 -3.85
CA HIS A 156 -9.71 -10.16 -3.68
C HIS A 156 -8.85 -8.88 -3.72
N MET A 157 -7.61 -8.94 -3.25
CA MET A 157 -6.84 -7.74 -2.92
C MET A 157 -5.62 -7.49 -3.82
N VAL A 158 -5.13 -8.51 -4.53
CA VAL A 158 -3.82 -8.45 -5.17
C VAL A 158 -3.70 -7.39 -6.27
N ASP A 159 -4.77 -7.11 -6.99
CA ASP A 159 -4.80 -6.08 -8.04
C ASP A 159 -4.96 -4.65 -7.51
N SER A 160 -5.35 -4.50 -6.25
CA SER A 160 -5.48 -3.21 -5.57
C SER A 160 -4.39 -2.99 -4.52
N CYS A 161 -3.61 -4.03 -4.20
CA CYS A 161 -2.63 -4.01 -3.12
C CYS A 161 -1.49 -3.03 -3.40
N THR A 162 -1.33 -2.05 -2.51
CA THR A 162 -0.24 -1.05 -2.55
C THR A 162 1.07 -1.55 -1.94
N ASN A 163 1.14 -2.81 -1.55
CA ASN A 163 2.32 -3.41 -0.90
C ASN A 163 2.79 -2.71 0.39
N CYS A 164 1.85 -2.18 1.19
CA CYS A 164 2.19 -1.45 2.40
C CYS A 164 2.79 -2.32 3.53
N GLY A 165 2.61 -3.65 3.48
CA GLY A 165 3.17 -4.60 4.45
C GLY A 165 2.44 -4.67 5.79
N GLN A 166 1.36 -3.93 6.00
CA GLN A 166 0.63 -3.90 7.26
C GLN A 166 0.14 -5.28 7.70
N CYS A 167 -0.31 -6.11 6.74
CA CYS A 167 -0.82 -7.45 7.02
C CYS A 167 0.24 -8.41 7.61
N THR A 168 1.52 -8.21 7.29
CA THR A 168 2.62 -8.97 7.90
C THR A 168 2.94 -8.45 9.30
N GLU A 169 3.01 -7.12 9.47
CA GLU A 169 3.37 -6.49 10.73
C GLU A 169 2.40 -6.81 11.89
N VAL A 170 1.12 -6.98 11.57
CA VAL A 170 0.08 -7.27 12.59
C VAL A 170 -0.15 -8.75 12.81
N CYS A 171 0.55 -9.62 12.09
CA CYS A 171 0.32 -11.05 12.18
C CYS A 171 1.01 -11.64 13.43
N PRO A 172 0.27 -12.17 14.42
CA PRO A 172 0.87 -12.75 15.61
C PRO A 172 1.60 -14.07 15.32
N CYS A 173 1.33 -14.70 14.17
CA CYS A 173 1.99 -15.91 13.71
C CYS A 173 3.17 -15.63 12.78
N GLU A 174 3.56 -14.37 12.61
CA GLU A 174 4.69 -13.92 11.79
C GLU A 174 4.63 -14.41 10.32
N ILE A 175 3.42 -14.64 9.79
CA ILE A 175 3.23 -15.11 8.42
C ILE A 175 3.62 -14.00 7.45
N PRO A 176 4.50 -14.27 6.44
CA PRO A 176 4.99 -13.26 5.50
C PRO A 176 3.96 -12.93 4.40
N VAL A 177 2.72 -12.61 4.79
CA VAL A 177 1.58 -12.39 3.89
C VAL A 177 1.90 -11.37 2.80
N ALA A 178 2.52 -10.26 3.18
CA ALA A 178 2.86 -9.19 2.22
C ALA A 178 3.88 -9.64 1.18
N LYS A 179 4.81 -10.54 1.50
CA LYS A 179 5.80 -11.06 0.55
C LYS A 179 5.12 -11.88 -0.53
N VAL A 180 4.25 -12.81 -0.14
CA VAL A 180 3.48 -13.65 -1.08
C VAL A 180 2.62 -12.78 -2.01
N TRP A 181 1.89 -11.83 -1.44
CA TRP A 181 1.02 -10.96 -2.22
C TRP A 181 1.80 -10.05 -3.16
N SER A 182 2.96 -9.55 -2.74
CA SER A 182 3.84 -8.75 -3.59
C SER A 182 4.32 -9.51 -4.81
N THR A 183 4.63 -10.80 -4.68
CA THR A 183 5.03 -11.65 -5.81
C THR A 183 3.94 -11.72 -6.86
N VAL A 184 2.70 -12.02 -6.45
CA VAL A 184 1.56 -12.10 -7.36
C VAL A 184 1.19 -10.72 -7.92
N ASN A 185 1.23 -9.68 -7.09
CA ASN A 185 1.00 -8.30 -7.53
C ASN A 185 2.00 -7.84 -8.60
N ASN A 186 3.29 -8.18 -8.45
CA ASN A 186 4.30 -7.88 -9.47
C ASN A 186 3.95 -8.52 -10.81
N LYS A 187 3.45 -9.77 -10.81
CA LYS A 187 2.99 -10.44 -12.03
C LYS A 187 1.81 -9.72 -12.70
N ILE A 188 0.85 -9.25 -11.91
CA ILE A 188 -0.28 -8.46 -12.43
C ILE A 188 0.23 -7.16 -13.06
N ARG A 189 1.20 -6.51 -12.41
CA ARG A 189 1.84 -5.30 -12.94
C ARG A 189 2.53 -5.55 -14.27
N ASP A 190 3.27 -6.66 -14.39
CA ASP A 190 3.96 -7.04 -15.62
C ASP A 190 2.97 -7.30 -16.77
N VAL A 191 1.84 -7.97 -16.47
CA VAL A 191 0.83 -8.32 -17.48
C VAL A 191 -0.02 -7.12 -17.92
N TYR A 192 -0.41 -6.25 -16.98
CA TYR A 192 -1.36 -5.18 -17.24
C TYR A 192 -0.74 -3.78 -17.29
N GLY A 193 0.53 -3.62 -16.95
CA GLY A 193 1.20 -2.33 -16.83
C GLY A 193 0.62 -1.44 -15.72
N TYR A 194 -0.18 -2.01 -14.81
CA TYR A 194 -0.92 -1.28 -13.78
C TYR A 194 -0.20 -1.33 -12.44
N ILE A 195 -0.01 -0.18 -11.82
CA ILE A 195 0.59 -0.04 -10.49
C ILE A 195 -0.42 0.60 -9.54
N PRO A 196 -0.95 -0.14 -8.55
CA PRO A 196 -1.91 0.41 -7.61
C PRO A 196 -1.38 1.67 -6.91
N GLY A 197 -2.18 2.73 -6.92
CA GLY A 197 -1.84 4.00 -6.29
C GLY A 197 -0.91 4.92 -7.09
N PHE A 198 -0.55 4.57 -8.32
CA PHE A 198 0.29 5.41 -9.20
C PHE A 198 -0.55 6.31 -10.12
N ASP A 199 -1.63 5.78 -10.66
CA ASP A 199 -2.53 6.52 -11.53
C ASP A 199 -3.96 6.47 -11.00
N ASN A 200 -4.48 7.61 -10.59
CA ASN A 200 -5.84 7.74 -10.03
C ASN A 200 -6.93 7.65 -11.11
N GLY A 201 -6.57 7.80 -12.38
CA GLY A 201 -7.50 7.73 -13.52
C GLY A 201 -7.68 6.33 -14.09
N GLU A 202 -6.80 5.39 -13.77
CA GLU A 202 -6.82 4.05 -14.33
C GLU A 202 -7.66 3.09 -13.51
N PRO A 203 -8.68 2.42 -14.11
CA PRO A 203 -9.42 1.39 -13.41
C PRO A 203 -8.52 0.19 -13.08
N ILE A 204 -8.77 -0.45 -11.96
CA ILE A 204 -8.06 -1.68 -11.58
C ILE A 204 -8.25 -2.76 -12.65
N PRO A 205 -7.28 -3.68 -12.85
CA PRO A 205 -7.33 -4.69 -13.91
C PRO A 205 -8.60 -5.53 -13.92
N ARG A 206 -9.18 -5.83 -12.75
CA ARG A 206 -10.43 -6.55 -12.61
C ARG A 206 -11.61 -5.80 -13.20
N ASP A 207 -11.69 -4.50 -13.02
CA ASP A 207 -12.78 -3.67 -13.52
C ASP A 207 -12.70 -3.46 -15.04
N ARG A 208 -11.51 -3.58 -15.63
CA ARG A 208 -11.35 -3.50 -17.09
C ARG A 208 -12.08 -4.62 -17.84
N LYS A 209 -12.36 -5.76 -17.19
CA LYS A 209 -13.09 -6.89 -17.79
C LYS A 209 -14.58 -6.90 -17.47
N SER A 210 -15.01 -6.18 -16.45
CA SER A 210 -16.40 -6.16 -16.00
C SER A 210 -17.07 -4.83 -16.31
N THR A 211 -17.45 -4.61 -17.57
CA THR A 211 -18.42 -3.56 -17.92
C THR A 211 -19.83 -3.84 -17.36
N ARG A 212 -20.00 -4.84 -16.51
CA ARG A 212 -21.32 -5.31 -16.04
C ARG A 212 -21.49 -5.55 -14.55
N LEU A 213 -20.52 -5.38 -13.70
CA LEU A 213 -20.68 -5.58 -12.26
C LEU A 213 -20.20 -4.38 -11.47
N ASN A 214 -21.17 -3.51 -11.24
CA ASN A 214 -21.31 -2.60 -10.12
C ASN A 214 -20.28 -1.49 -9.92
N SER A 215 -20.67 -0.34 -10.34
CA SER A 215 -20.22 1.03 -10.06
C SER A 215 -20.07 1.45 -8.58
N SER A 216 -20.06 0.54 -7.62
CA SER A 216 -19.92 0.88 -6.21
C SER A 216 -18.50 0.79 -5.67
N HIS A 217 -17.54 0.32 -6.46
CA HIS A 217 -16.12 0.36 -6.11
C HIS A 217 -15.41 1.47 -6.89
N GLN A 218 -15.75 2.72 -6.61
CA GLN A 218 -14.82 3.80 -6.89
C GLN A 218 -13.56 3.49 -6.09
N ALA A 219 -12.45 3.31 -6.80
CA ALA A 219 -11.13 3.21 -6.17
C ALA A 219 -10.89 4.52 -5.43
N ILE A 220 -11.16 4.51 -4.14
CA ILE A 220 -10.80 5.61 -3.27
C ILE A 220 -9.31 5.43 -3.01
N SER A 221 -8.48 6.23 -3.68
CA SER A 221 -7.06 6.30 -3.41
C SER A 221 -6.85 6.94 -2.05
N TYR A 222 -6.86 6.14 -1.00
CA TYR A 222 -6.43 6.60 0.30
C TYR A 222 -4.92 6.51 0.41
N ALA A 223 -4.26 7.65 0.38
CA ALA A 223 -2.92 7.74 0.90
C ALA A 223 -2.98 7.43 2.41
N VAL A 224 -2.38 6.32 2.81
CA VAL A 224 -2.31 5.93 4.22
C VAL A 224 -1.31 6.83 4.91
N PHE A 225 -1.80 7.83 5.60
CA PHE A 225 -1.01 8.67 6.48
C PHE A 225 -0.64 7.88 7.73
N CYS A 226 0.61 7.46 7.86
CA CYS A 226 1.14 7.08 9.17
C CYS A 226 1.41 8.33 9.99
N LEU A 227 0.39 8.83 10.67
CA LEU A 227 0.58 9.82 11.72
C LEU A 227 1.29 9.14 12.90
N LYS A 228 2.56 9.48 13.11
CA LYS A 228 3.20 9.21 14.40
C LYS A 228 2.65 10.21 15.42
N LYS A 229 2.01 9.68 16.47
CA LYS A 229 1.88 10.40 17.74
C LYS A 229 3.23 10.51 18.42
#